data_1ddcebedabbc4807ed0a1ce94dbaec15
#
_entry.id   1ddcebedabbc4807ed0a1ce94dbaec15
#
_cell.length_a   1.000
_cell.length_b   1.000
_cell.length_c   1.000
_cell.angle_alpha   90.00
_cell.angle_beta   90.00
_cell.angle_gamma   90.00
#
_symmetry.space_group_name_H-M   'P 1'
#
loop_
_entity.id
_entity.type
_entity.pdbx_description
1 polymer ?
#
loop_
_entity_poly.entity_id
_entity_poly.type
_entity_poly.pdbx_seq_one_letter_code
_entity_poly.pdbx_strand_id
1 'polypeptide(L)'
;VKEKEGFKYVDEGTGQVLMLLHGLFGALSNWEGVVNRFQAKYRVVIPMLPIYEMPIKEAGLEGLRQFTEQFVSTMKLDNMIIMGNSLGGHVGLLYTLSNPEKVSKLILTGSSGLFENTMGGSYPRRGSYDYIQERVAYTFYDP
;
A
#
# COMPACT_ATOMS: atom_id res chain seq x y z
N VAL A 1 -11.28 9.10 -9.35
CA VAL A 1 -10.08 9.57 -8.63
C VAL A 1 -10.30 11.03 -8.29
N LYS A 2 -10.05 11.40 -7.04
CA LYS A 2 -10.11 12.76 -6.51
C LYS A 2 -8.67 13.28 -6.36
N GLU A 3 -8.52 14.60 -6.27
CA GLU A 3 -7.24 15.25 -6.00
C GLU A 3 -7.40 16.34 -4.94
N LYS A 4 -6.47 16.40 -4.00
CA LYS A 4 -6.40 17.44 -2.98
C LYS A 4 -4.96 17.62 -2.52
N GLU A 5 -4.46 18.85 -2.57
CA GLU A 5 -3.11 19.23 -2.10
C GLU A 5 -2.01 18.33 -2.67
N GLY A 6 -2.13 17.95 -3.96
CA GLY A 6 -1.19 17.08 -4.65
C GLY A 6 -1.38 15.58 -4.43
N PHE A 7 -2.30 15.18 -3.55
CA PHE A 7 -2.64 13.77 -3.35
C PHE A 7 -3.75 13.34 -4.31
N LYS A 8 -3.50 12.26 -5.06
CA LYS A 8 -4.52 11.56 -5.85
C LYS A 8 -5.04 10.38 -5.04
N TYR A 9 -6.36 10.20 -5.00
CA TYR A 9 -6.98 9.16 -4.18
C TYR A 9 -8.40 8.80 -4.64
N VAL A 10 -8.88 7.65 -4.17
CA VAL A 10 -10.30 7.30 -4.17
C VAL A 10 -10.86 7.54 -2.76
N ASP A 11 -12.08 8.00 -2.65
CA ASP A 11 -12.78 8.25 -1.38
C ASP A 11 -14.27 8.05 -1.60
N GLU A 12 -14.79 6.89 -1.18
CA GLU A 12 -16.17 6.46 -1.43
C GLU A 12 -16.81 5.94 -0.13
N GLY A 13 -18.11 6.17 -0.01
CA GLY A 13 -18.87 5.76 1.17
C GLY A 13 -18.72 6.70 2.36
N THR A 14 -19.22 6.25 3.51
CA THR A 14 -19.24 7.02 4.77
C THR A 14 -19.03 6.09 5.97
N GLY A 15 -18.69 6.63 7.14
CA GLY A 15 -18.48 5.87 8.37
C GLY A 15 -17.01 5.69 8.73
N GLN A 16 -16.67 4.59 9.41
CA GLN A 16 -15.29 4.30 9.80
C GLN A 16 -14.41 4.16 8.56
N VAL A 17 -13.22 4.75 8.62
CA VAL A 17 -12.28 4.73 7.49
C VAL A 17 -11.71 3.32 7.30
N LEU A 18 -11.83 2.80 6.08
CA LEU A 18 -11.10 1.65 5.56
C LEU A 18 -10.09 2.17 4.52
N MET A 19 -8.83 2.32 4.95
CA MET A 19 -7.76 2.76 4.06
C MET A 19 -7.09 1.55 3.40
N LEU A 20 -7.00 1.58 2.06
CA LEU A 20 -6.42 0.50 1.26
C LEU A 20 -5.08 0.97 0.67
N LEU A 21 -4.01 0.19 0.88
CA LEU A 21 -2.67 0.48 0.40
C LEU A 21 -2.26 -0.58 -0.63
N HIS A 22 -2.01 -0.14 -1.87
CA HIS A 22 -1.69 -1.04 -2.98
C HIS A 22 -0.22 -1.45 -3.01
N GLY A 23 0.08 -2.56 -3.69
CA GLY A 23 1.44 -3.05 -3.92
C GLY A 23 2.15 -2.36 -5.09
N LEU A 24 3.39 -2.81 -5.36
CA LEU A 24 4.27 -2.23 -6.37
C LEU A 24 3.64 -2.19 -7.78
N PHE A 25 2.96 -3.26 -8.17
CA PHE A 25 2.26 -3.35 -9.46
C PHE A 25 0.75 -3.15 -9.31
N GLY A 26 0.31 -2.62 -8.16
CA GLY A 26 -1.09 -2.44 -7.85
C GLY A 26 -1.68 -1.25 -8.62
N ALA A 27 -2.82 -1.50 -9.24
CA ALA A 27 -3.69 -0.46 -9.78
C ALA A 27 -4.92 -0.28 -8.89
N LEU A 28 -5.60 0.85 -9.00
CA LEU A 28 -6.85 1.09 -8.28
C LEU A 28 -7.91 0.02 -8.61
N SER A 29 -7.86 -0.56 -9.82
CA SER A 29 -8.73 -1.65 -10.25
C SER A 29 -8.63 -2.91 -9.38
N ASN A 30 -7.48 -3.16 -8.76
CA ASN A 30 -7.31 -4.29 -7.84
C ASN A 30 -8.21 -4.18 -6.60
N TRP A 31 -8.62 -2.98 -6.27
CA TRP A 31 -9.46 -2.68 -5.11
C TRP A 31 -10.94 -2.47 -5.44
N GLU A 32 -11.34 -2.48 -6.73
CA GLU A 32 -12.71 -2.21 -7.16
C GLU A 32 -13.73 -3.12 -6.47
N GLY A 33 -13.45 -4.42 -6.39
CA GLY A 33 -14.30 -5.37 -5.69
C GLY A 33 -14.44 -5.08 -4.19
N VAL A 34 -13.36 -4.62 -3.56
CA VAL A 34 -13.35 -4.23 -2.15
C VAL A 34 -14.15 -2.94 -1.95
N VAL A 35 -13.95 -1.92 -2.80
CA VAL A 35 -14.72 -0.67 -2.77
C VAL A 35 -16.21 -0.99 -2.89
N ASN A 36 -16.61 -1.72 -3.92
CA ASN A 36 -18.01 -2.07 -4.17
C ASN A 36 -18.65 -2.83 -3.01
N ARG A 37 -17.90 -3.69 -2.35
CA ARG A 37 -18.38 -4.49 -1.22
C ARG A 37 -18.52 -3.68 0.07
N PHE A 38 -17.61 -2.75 0.33
CA PHE A 38 -17.48 -2.14 1.64
C PHE A 38 -17.96 -0.68 1.73
N GLN A 39 -18.08 0.05 0.60
CA GLN A 39 -18.52 1.46 0.60
C GLN A 39 -19.90 1.73 1.21
N ALA A 40 -20.75 0.71 1.30
CA ALA A 40 -22.07 0.84 1.96
C ALA A 40 -21.98 0.93 3.50
N LYS A 41 -20.84 0.52 4.09
CA LYS A 41 -20.64 0.43 5.55
C LYS A 41 -19.43 1.20 6.06
N TYR A 42 -18.48 1.50 5.17
CA TYR A 42 -17.19 2.14 5.48
C TYR A 42 -16.94 3.30 4.51
N ARG A 43 -16.19 4.28 4.98
CA ARG A 43 -15.55 5.25 4.09
C ARG A 43 -14.28 4.61 3.56
N VAL A 44 -14.30 4.14 2.33
CA VAL A 44 -13.16 3.49 1.68
C VAL A 44 -12.27 4.54 1.04
N VAL A 45 -11.03 4.61 1.49
CA VAL A 45 -10.04 5.60 1.05
C VAL A 45 -8.81 4.87 0.49
N ILE A 46 -8.41 5.23 -0.73
CA ILE A 46 -7.25 4.61 -1.40
C ILE A 46 -6.31 5.71 -1.88
N PRO A 47 -5.23 6.04 -1.16
CA PRO A 47 -4.21 6.93 -1.68
C PRO A 47 -3.47 6.26 -2.84
N MET A 48 -3.17 7.01 -3.90
CA MET A 48 -2.26 6.57 -4.93
C MET A 48 -0.83 6.77 -4.42
N LEU A 49 -0.18 5.67 -4.02
CA LEU A 49 1.21 5.72 -3.57
C LEU A 49 2.11 6.14 -4.74
N PRO A 50 2.96 7.17 -4.58
CA PRO A 50 3.78 7.74 -5.66
C PRO A 50 5.04 6.90 -5.92
N ILE A 51 4.88 5.60 -6.11
CA ILE A 51 5.98 4.61 -6.17
C ILE A 51 6.96 4.94 -7.32
N TYR A 52 6.44 5.44 -8.45
CA TYR A 52 7.22 5.72 -9.66
C TYR A 52 7.47 7.22 -9.89
N GLU A 53 6.81 8.08 -9.10
CA GLU A 53 6.87 9.54 -9.25
C GLU A 53 7.85 10.18 -8.26
N MET A 54 8.21 9.45 -7.20
CA MET A 54 9.18 9.92 -6.20
C MET A 54 10.61 9.93 -6.78
N PRO A 55 11.42 10.92 -6.39
CA PRO A 55 12.86 10.87 -6.64
C PRO A 55 13.45 9.55 -6.10
N ILE A 56 14.37 8.93 -6.84
CA ILE A 56 14.95 7.60 -6.48
C ILE A 56 15.49 7.56 -5.04
N LYS A 57 16.03 8.67 -4.54
CA LYS A 57 16.57 8.76 -3.17
C LYS A 57 15.48 8.70 -2.10
N GLU A 58 14.25 9.04 -2.45
CA GLU A 58 13.08 9.06 -1.57
C GLU A 58 12.12 7.89 -1.84
N ALA A 59 12.29 7.21 -2.98
CA ALA A 59 11.46 6.11 -3.43
C ALA A 59 11.75 4.82 -2.65
N GLY A 60 11.59 4.87 -1.33
CA GLY A 60 11.76 3.75 -0.41
C GLY A 60 10.60 3.63 0.57
N LEU A 61 10.65 2.61 1.39
CA LEU A 61 9.62 2.36 2.41
C LEU A 61 9.40 3.56 3.33
N GLU A 62 10.47 4.22 3.73
CA GLU A 62 10.42 5.41 4.59
C GLU A 62 9.72 6.59 3.89
N GLY A 63 10.03 6.86 2.62
CA GLY A 63 9.36 7.90 1.85
C GLY A 63 7.87 7.62 1.66
N LEU A 64 7.49 6.36 1.38
CA LEU A 64 6.09 5.95 1.28
C LEU A 64 5.36 6.01 2.63
N ARG A 65 6.04 5.71 3.74
CA ARG A 65 5.49 5.89 5.09
C ARG A 65 5.21 7.36 5.37
N GLN A 66 6.17 8.24 5.08
CA GLN A 66 6.01 9.70 5.25
C GLN A 66 4.91 10.27 4.36
N PHE A 67 4.84 9.82 3.10
CA PHE A 67 3.73 10.17 2.21
C PHE A 67 2.38 9.78 2.82
N THR A 68 2.28 8.58 3.38
CA THR A 68 1.05 8.09 4.02
C THR A 68 0.69 8.93 5.24
N GLU A 69 1.67 9.33 6.05
CA GLU A 69 1.44 10.24 7.20
C GLU A 69 0.92 11.60 6.76
N GLN A 70 1.53 12.19 5.73
CA GLN A 70 1.10 13.48 5.19
C GLN A 70 -0.32 13.36 4.62
N PHE A 71 -0.61 12.30 3.87
CA PHE A 71 -1.94 12.03 3.35
C PHE A 71 -2.99 11.93 4.46
N VAL A 72 -2.74 11.10 5.46
CA VAL A 72 -3.65 10.92 6.61
C VAL A 72 -3.89 12.25 7.34
N SER A 73 -2.85 13.03 7.57
CA SER A 73 -2.94 14.35 8.19
C SER A 73 -3.77 15.33 7.35
N THR A 74 -3.47 15.43 6.05
CA THR A 74 -4.19 16.32 5.10
C THR A 74 -5.67 15.97 4.99
N MET A 75 -5.99 14.68 5.00
CA MET A 75 -7.36 14.17 4.92
C MET A 75 -8.06 14.11 6.28
N LYS A 76 -7.33 14.42 7.37
CA LYS A 76 -7.81 14.36 8.76
C LYS A 76 -8.44 13.00 9.09
N LEU A 77 -7.76 11.92 8.67
CA LEU A 77 -8.24 10.56 8.93
C LEU A 77 -7.86 10.13 10.34
N ASP A 78 -8.75 9.37 10.96
CA ASP A 78 -8.56 8.86 12.32
C ASP A 78 -9.31 7.53 12.51
N ASN A 79 -8.97 6.78 13.55
CA ASN A 79 -9.59 5.50 13.91
C ASN A 79 -9.74 4.56 12.70
N MET A 80 -8.66 4.43 11.92
CA MET A 80 -8.66 3.74 10.64
C MET A 80 -8.53 2.23 10.78
N ILE A 81 -9.20 1.50 9.90
CA ILE A 81 -8.81 0.15 9.51
C ILE A 81 -7.89 0.31 8.31
N ILE A 82 -6.67 -0.20 8.40
CA ILE A 82 -5.73 -0.23 7.27
C ILE A 82 -5.69 -1.63 6.70
N MET A 83 -5.87 -1.76 5.39
CA MET A 83 -5.66 -3.00 4.66
C MET A 83 -4.59 -2.78 3.59
N GLY A 84 -3.50 -3.51 3.69
CA GLY A 84 -2.36 -3.36 2.78
C GLY A 84 -1.99 -4.66 2.09
N ASN A 85 -1.70 -4.57 0.79
CA ASN A 85 -1.23 -5.69 -0.02
C ASN A 85 0.24 -5.53 -0.40
N SER A 86 1.04 -6.59 -0.24
CA SER A 86 2.45 -6.62 -0.65
C SER A 86 3.23 -5.42 -0.06
N LEU A 87 3.82 -4.55 -0.90
CA LEU A 87 4.48 -3.31 -0.50
C LEU A 87 3.55 -2.40 0.33
N GLY A 88 2.27 -2.27 -0.06
CA GLY A 88 1.28 -1.49 0.70
C GLY A 88 1.03 -2.06 2.09
N GLY A 89 1.15 -3.38 2.27
CA GLY A 89 1.10 -4.01 3.57
C GLY A 89 2.29 -3.61 4.45
N HIS A 90 3.50 -3.58 3.89
CA HIS A 90 4.71 -3.13 4.60
C HIS A 90 4.61 -1.64 5.00
N VAL A 91 4.16 -0.79 4.09
CA VAL A 91 3.91 0.64 4.38
C VAL A 91 2.87 0.78 5.50
N GLY A 92 1.76 0.04 5.43
CA GLY A 92 0.72 0.03 6.45
C GLY A 92 1.23 -0.44 7.81
N LEU A 93 2.11 -1.44 7.84
CA LEU A 93 2.77 -1.92 9.06
C LEU A 93 3.65 -0.83 9.68
N LEU A 94 4.53 -0.21 8.90
CA LEU A 94 5.40 0.87 9.36
C LEU A 94 4.61 2.08 9.84
N TYR A 95 3.56 2.47 9.09
CA TYR A 95 2.66 3.54 9.51
C TYR A 95 2.00 3.23 10.86
N THR A 96 1.47 2.00 11.02
CA THR A 96 0.79 1.58 12.26
C THR A 96 1.73 1.58 13.45
N LEU A 97 2.98 1.15 13.27
CA LEU A 97 4.00 1.18 14.33
C LEU A 97 4.35 2.60 14.78
N SER A 98 4.33 3.56 13.83
CA SER A 98 4.64 4.97 14.12
C SER A 98 3.44 5.75 14.68
N ASN A 99 2.20 5.32 14.38
CA ASN A 99 0.96 6.03 14.71
C ASN A 99 -0.11 5.05 15.23
N PRO A 100 0.18 4.28 16.29
CA PRO A 100 -0.74 3.22 16.75
C PRO A 100 -2.10 3.75 17.21
N GLU A 101 -2.17 4.98 17.70
CA GLU A 101 -3.40 5.64 18.14
C GLU A 101 -4.36 5.96 16.98
N LYS A 102 -3.87 6.02 15.76
CA LYS A 102 -4.65 6.30 14.54
C LYS A 102 -5.27 5.05 13.91
N VAL A 103 -4.80 3.87 14.31
CA VAL A 103 -5.13 2.61 13.63
C VAL A 103 -5.87 1.68 14.56
N SER A 104 -7.13 1.41 14.26
CA SER A 104 -7.95 0.47 15.03
C SER A 104 -7.68 -0.99 14.66
N LYS A 105 -7.35 -1.26 13.39
CA LYS A 105 -7.03 -2.61 12.88
C LYS A 105 -6.06 -2.50 11.70
N LEU A 106 -5.16 -3.47 11.61
CA LEU A 106 -4.28 -3.67 10.47
C LEU A 106 -4.54 -5.04 9.85
N ILE A 107 -4.81 -5.06 8.54
CA ILE A 107 -5.05 -6.27 7.74
C ILE A 107 -3.94 -6.34 6.69
N LEU A 108 -3.20 -7.43 6.68
CA LEU A 108 -2.09 -7.65 5.77
C LEU A 108 -2.41 -8.80 4.81
N THR A 109 -2.30 -8.55 3.51
CA THR A 109 -2.52 -9.53 2.46
C THR A 109 -1.25 -9.69 1.62
N GLY A 110 -0.58 -10.83 1.75
CA GLY A 110 0.70 -11.09 1.07
C GLY A 110 1.76 -10.02 1.34
N SER A 111 1.79 -9.48 2.56
CA SER A 111 2.65 -8.36 2.93
C SER A 111 4.13 -8.75 2.93
N SER A 112 4.99 -7.88 2.40
CA SER A 112 6.40 -7.87 2.73
C SER A 112 6.63 -7.28 4.15
N GLY A 113 7.85 -7.45 4.69
CA GLY A 113 8.25 -6.84 5.97
C GLY A 113 7.88 -7.61 7.23
N LEU A 114 7.15 -8.74 7.14
CA LEU A 114 6.87 -9.61 8.29
C LEU A 114 7.93 -10.70 8.42
N PHE A 115 8.26 -11.31 7.32
CA PHE A 115 9.30 -12.32 7.23
C PHE A 115 9.95 -12.22 5.84
N GLU A 116 11.24 -11.96 5.83
CA GLU A 116 12.02 -11.98 4.61
C GLU A 116 13.04 -13.09 4.71
N ASN A 117 12.98 -14.04 3.78
CA ASN A 117 13.98 -15.09 3.71
C ASN A 117 15.27 -14.48 3.15
N THR A 118 16.16 -14.04 4.07
CA THR A 118 17.49 -13.52 3.74
C THR A 118 18.46 -14.61 3.33
N MET A 119 18.01 -15.86 3.23
CA MET A 119 18.83 -17.00 2.85
C MET A 119 19.38 -16.81 1.43
N GLY A 120 20.50 -16.13 1.36
CA GLY A 120 21.59 -16.39 0.45
C GLY A 120 21.35 -16.32 -1.05
N GLY A 121 20.37 -15.59 -1.49
CA GLY A 121 20.29 -15.25 -2.91
C GLY A 121 21.28 -14.13 -3.22
N SER A 122 22.41 -14.44 -3.85
CA SER A 122 23.35 -13.42 -4.29
C SER A 122 22.63 -12.36 -5.14
N TYR A 123 22.67 -11.13 -4.69
CA TYR A 123 22.11 -9.91 -5.32
C TYR A 123 22.52 -9.64 -6.79
N PRO A 124 23.53 -10.31 -7.42
CA PRO A 124 23.93 -10.06 -8.81
C PRO A 124 22.83 -10.31 -9.86
N ARG A 125 21.79 -11.06 -9.51
CA ARG A 125 20.74 -11.47 -10.48
C ARG A 125 19.62 -10.45 -10.68
N ARG A 126 19.55 -9.39 -9.89
CA ARG A 126 18.51 -8.35 -10.02
C ARG A 126 18.55 -7.57 -11.35
N GLY A 127 19.65 -7.63 -12.09
CA GLY A 127 19.77 -7.07 -13.43
C GLY A 127 19.47 -8.07 -14.57
N SER A 128 19.13 -9.33 -14.26
CA SER A 128 18.79 -10.33 -15.25
C SER A 128 17.30 -10.28 -15.57
N TYR A 129 16.96 -10.06 -16.84
CA TYR A 129 15.58 -10.06 -17.32
C TYR A 129 14.88 -11.39 -17.01
N ASP A 130 15.55 -12.52 -17.26
CA ASP A 130 14.99 -13.86 -17.03
C ASP A 130 14.68 -14.10 -15.55
N TYR A 131 15.56 -13.67 -14.66
CA TYR A 131 15.32 -13.75 -13.21
C TYR A 131 14.12 -12.91 -12.78
N ILE A 132 14.00 -11.69 -13.30
CA ILE A 132 12.88 -10.81 -12.98
C ILE A 132 11.58 -11.41 -13.51
N GLN A 133 11.59 -11.91 -14.74
CA GLN A 133 10.41 -12.55 -15.36
C GLN A 133 9.94 -13.77 -14.57
N GLU A 134 10.87 -14.66 -14.18
CA GLU A 134 10.57 -15.81 -13.34
C GLU A 134 9.94 -15.38 -12.00
N ARG A 135 10.52 -14.37 -11.33
CA ARG A 135 10.01 -13.90 -10.03
C ARG A 135 8.65 -13.22 -10.15
N VAL A 136 8.41 -12.49 -11.21
CA VAL A 136 7.10 -11.88 -11.47
C VAL A 136 6.05 -12.96 -11.71
N ALA A 137 6.37 -14.01 -12.49
CA ALA A 137 5.46 -15.14 -12.73
C ALA A 137 5.01 -15.79 -11.40
N TYR A 138 5.92 -16.01 -10.47
CA TYR A 138 5.56 -16.56 -9.14
C TYR A 138 4.68 -15.66 -8.28
N THR A 139 4.47 -14.41 -8.68
CA THR A 139 3.62 -13.46 -7.94
C THR A 139 2.14 -13.67 -8.26
N PHE A 140 1.83 -14.31 -9.36
CA PHE A 140 0.46 -14.55 -9.82
C PHE A 140 0.03 -16.00 -9.57
N TYR A 141 -1.26 -16.18 -9.28
CA TYR A 141 -1.85 -17.50 -9.07
C TYR A 141 -1.86 -18.33 -10.36
N ASP A 142 -2.05 -17.66 -11.48
CA ASP A 142 -2.04 -18.24 -12.83
C ASP A 142 -1.09 -17.40 -13.69
N PRO A 143 0.18 -17.82 -13.83
CA PRO A 143 1.22 -17.04 -14.51
C PRO A 143 1.14 -17.10 -16.05
#